data_bdb32827b49de897059da213dd5317bc
#
_entry.id   bdb32827b49de897059da213dd5317bc
#
_cell.length_a   1.000
_cell.length_b   1.000
_cell.length_c   1.000
_cell.angle_alpha   90.00
_cell.angle_beta   90.00
_cell.angle_gamma   90.00
#
_symmetry.space_group_name_H-M   'P 1'
#
loop_
_entity.id
_entity.type
_entity.pdbx_description
1 polymer ?
#
loop_
_entity_poly.entity_id
_entity_poly.type
_entity_poly.pdbx_seq_one_letter_code
_entity_poly.pdbx_strand_id
1 'polypeptide(L)'
;MKINDFMQWLKTQPAAADIPIELGSINGNKEKFIALVPITLGDIQAIGSPSSYNAIGVSLRMRYGKNFTTAQNKLKELQSLFEKTENADMNGQLVYFMVNEGQPTYNGKDIKGVFEFTLKIKIFYERK
;
A
#
# COMPACT_ATOMS: atom_id res chain seq x y z
N MET A 1 7.24 -4.66 -13.13
CA MET A 1 6.19 -4.97 -12.14
C MET A 1 5.01 -4.04 -12.33
N LYS A 2 3.81 -4.56 -12.25
CA LYS A 2 2.58 -3.77 -12.34
C LYS A 2 1.96 -3.62 -10.97
N ILE A 3 1.20 -2.55 -10.76
CA ILE A 3 0.48 -2.34 -9.49
C ILE A 3 -0.45 -3.51 -9.15
N ASN A 4 -0.98 -4.19 -10.17
CA ASN A 4 -1.80 -5.38 -9.96
C ASN A 4 -1.03 -6.53 -9.29
N ASP A 5 0.28 -6.65 -9.56
CA ASP A 5 1.11 -7.66 -8.91
C ASP A 5 1.19 -7.43 -7.41
N PHE A 6 1.34 -6.18 -7.00
CA PHE A 6 1.31 -5.79 -5.60
C PHE A 6 -0.06 -6.05 -4.98
N MET A 7 -1.14 -5.69 -5.68
CA MET A 7 -2.50 -5.91 -5.20
C MET A 7 -2.77 -7.40 -4.94
N GLN A 8 -2.40 -8.27 -5.87
CA GLN A 8 -2.61 -9.71 -5.71
C GLN A 8 -1.83 -10.26 -4.52
N TRP A 9 -0.59 -9.79 -4.33
CA TRP A 9 0.19 -10.17 -3.15
C TRP A 9 -0.47 -9.69 -1.86
N LEU A 10 -0.93 -8.42 -1.83
CA LEU A 10 -1.56 -7.84 -0.64
C LEU A 10 -2.81 -8.62 -0.24
N LYS A 11 -3.59 -9.08 -1.20
CA LYS A 11 -4.79 -9.89 -0.94
C LYS A 11 -4.47 -11.22 -0.24
N THR A 12 -3.24 -11.70 -0.34
CA THR A 12 -2.83 -12.95 0.33
C THR A 12 -2.34 -12.72 1.77
N GLN A 13 -2.18 -11.48 2.18
CA GLN A 13 -1.61 -11.15 3.49
C GLN A 13 -2.69 -11.13 4.58
N PRO A 14 -2.42 -11.75 5.75
CA PRO A 14 -3.39 -11.76 6.85
C PRO A 14 -3.84 -10.38 7.30
N ALA A 15 -2.94 -9.38 7.27
CA ALA A 15 -3.25 -8.01 7.67
C ALA A 15 -4.34 -7.36 6.80
N ALA A 16 -4.52 -7.82 5.56
CA ALA A 16 -5.50 -7.29 4.62
C ALA A 16 -6.63 -8.27 4.32
N ALA A 17 -6.69 -9.41 5.01
CA ALA A 17 -7.63 -10.49 4.69
C ALA A 17 -9.10 -10.09 4.83
N ASP A 18 -9.40 -9.15 5.71
CA ASP A 18 -10.76 -8.68 5.99
C ASP A 18 -11.16 -7.43 5.20
N ILE A 19 -10.31 -6.99 4.26
CA ILE A 19 -10.52 -5.73 3.54
C ILE A 19 -10.61 -6.00 2.04
N PRO A 20 -11.70 -5.62 1.36
CA PRO A 20 -11.75 -5.61 -0.11
C PRO A 20 -10.72 -4.64 -0.67
N ILE A 21 -9.98 -5.08 -1.69
CA ILE A 21 -8.92 -4.28 -2.31
C ILE A 21 -9.16 -4.20 -3.81
N GLU A 22 -9.15 -2.98 -4.36
CA GLU A 22 -9.31 -2.75 -5.78
C GLU A 22 -8.38 -1.65 -6.26
N LEU A 23 -8.12 -1.63 -7.57
CA LEU A 23 -7.37 -0.55 -8.20
C LEU A 23 -8.31 0.62 -8.51
N GLY A 24 -7.79 1.84 -8.37
CA GLY A 24 -8.52 3.05 -8.75
C GLY A 24 -9.24 3.73 -7.60
N SER A 25 -10.51 4.06 -7.78
CA SER A 25 -11.25 4.86 -6.81
C SER A 25 -11.78 4.05 -5.64
N ILE A 26 -11.90 4.72 -4.50
CA ILE A 26 -12.46 4.12 -3.30
C ILE A 26 -13.97 3.93 -3.46
N ASN A 27 -14.50 2.82 -2.93
CA ASN A 27 -15.92 2.55 -2.93
C ASN A 27 -16.54 3.11 -1.63
N GLY A 28 -17.27 4.23 -1.76
CA GLY A 28 -17.89 4.91 -0.62
C GLY A 28 -19.05 4.16 0.04
N ASN A 29 -19.51 3.05 -0.55
CA ASN A 29 -20.58 2.23 0.02
C ASN A 29 -20.07 1.17 0.99
N LYS A 30 -18.76 0.99 1.07
CA LYS A 30 -18.14 0.00 1.96
C LYS A 30 -17.48 0.68 3.14
N GLU A 31 -17.66 0.14 4.34
CA GLU A 31 -17.01 0.64 5.54
C GLU A 31 -15.54 0.23 5.62
N LYS A 32 -15.18 -0.91 5.01
CA LYS A 32 -13.81 -1.40 4.92
C LYS A 32 -13.45 -1.54 3.45
N PHE A 33 -12.40 -0.85 3.03
CA PHE A 33 -12.00 -0.85 1.63
C PHE A 33 -10.58 -0.29 1.48
N ILE A 34 -9.82 -0.87 0.56
CA ILE A 34 -8.52 -0.34 0.15
C ILE A 34 -8.55 -0.08 -1.35
N ALA A 35 -8.22 1.14 -1.73
CA ALA A 35 -8.00 1.51 -3.13
C ALA A 35 -6.51 1.77 -3.35
N LEU A 36 -5.97 1.18 -4.41
CA LEU A 36 -4.57 1.35 -4.79
C LEU A 36 -4.49 2.12 -6.09
N VAL A 37 -3.65 3.15 -6.12
CA VAL A 37 -3.39 3.90 -7.35
C VAL A 37 -1.88 4.11 -7.50
N PRO A 38 -1.37 4.13 -8.74
CA PRO A 38 0.04 4.45 -8.94
C PRO A 38 0.30 5.92 -8.61
N ILE A 39 1.50 6.21 -8.10
CA ILE A 39 1.95 7.58 -7.90
C ILE A 39 3.30 7.76 -8.61
N THR A 40 3.55 8.98 -9.06
CA THR A 40 4.83 9.34 -9.64
C THR A 40 5.86 9.41 -8.50
N LEU A 41 6.95 8.68 -8.66
CA LEU A 41 8.07 8.76 -7.75
C LEU A 41 8.90 9.99 -8.10
N GLY A 42 9.42 10.66 -7.07
CA GLY A 42 10.47 11.66 -7.25
C GLY A 42 11.77 10.96 -7.68
N ASP A 43 12.85 11.76 -7.79
CA ASP A 43 14.15 11.21 -8.17
C ASP A 43 14.56 10.10 -7.19
N ILE A 44 14.75 8.91 -7.75
CA ILE A 44 15.23 7.77 -6.98
C ILE A 44 16.74 7.87 -6.93
N GLN A 45 17.27 8.10 -5.73
CA GLN A 45 18.69 8.02 -5.51
C GLN A 45 19.11 6.57 -5.63
N ALA A 46 19.94 6.28 -6.62
CA ALA A 46 20.44 4.94 -6.85
C ALA A 46 21.35 4.54 -5.69
N ILE A 47 20.96 3.47 -4.98
CA ILE A 47 21.83 2.81 -4.04
C ILE A 47 22.42 1.62 -4.79
N GLY A 48 23.68 1.73 -5.17
CA GLY A 48 24.34 0.74 -6.01
C GLY A 48 24.12 1.00 -7.50
N SER A 49 24.14 -0.07 -8.32
CA SER A 49 23.97 0.06 -9.76
C SER A 49 22.51 0.32 -10.14
N PRO A 50 22.21 1.38 -10.90
CA PRO A 50 20.85 1.64 -11.37
C PRO A 50 20.27 0.53 -12.23
N SER A 51 21.09 -0.38 -12.73
CA SER A 51 20.65 -1.51 -13.56
C SER A 51 20.15 -2.70 -12.75
N SER A 52 20.32 -2.69 -11.42
CA SER A 52 20.02 -3.85 -10.58
C SER A 52 18.59 -3.86 -10.04
N TYR A 53 17.89 -2.74 -10.05
CA TYR A 53 16.52 -2.65 -9.52
C TYR A 53 15.70 -1.58 -10.23
N ASN A 54 14.39 -1.71 -10.09
CA ASN A 54 13.41 -0.70 -10.45
C ASN A 54 12.55 -0.38 -9.23
N ALA A 55 11.77 0.68 -9.32
CA ALA A 55 10.84 1.03 -8.25
C ALA A 55 9.51 1.51 -8.82
N ILE A 56 8.43 1.21 -8.09
CA ILE A 56 7.11 1.81 -8.34
C ILE A 56 6.61 2.46 -7.06
N GLY A 57 5.79 3.50 -7.23
CA GLY A 57 5.10 4.14 -6.13
C GLY A 57 3.64 3.77 -6.14
N VAL A 58 3.08 3.53 -4.95
CA VAL A 58 1.68 3.20 -4.76
C VAL A 58 1.10 4.08 -3.67
N SER A 59 -0.05 4.69 -3.95
CA SER A 59 -0.88 5.33 -2.94
C SER A 59 -1.96 4.34 -2.51
N LEU A 60 -1.99 4.05 -1.22
CA LEU A 60 -2.98 3.17 -0.61
C LEU A 60 -3.95 4.04 0.18
N ARG A 61 -5.21 4.08 -0.25
CA ARG A 61 -6.28 4.75 0.49
C ARG A 61 -7.12 3.70 1.20
N MET A 62 -7.27 3.86 2.51
CA MET A 62 -7.95 2.88 3.34
C MET A 62 -9.15 3.50 4.04
N ARG A 63 -10.27 2.81 3.98
CA ARG A 63 -11.44 3.03 4.84
C ARG A 63 -11.54 1.85 5.78
N TYR A 64 -11.74 2.10 7.06
CA TYR A 64 -11.80 0.99 8.02
C TYR A 64 -12.73 1.30 9.20
N GLY A 65 -14.03 1.40 8.89
CA GLY A 65 -15.06 1.53 9.90
C GLY A 65 -15.18 2.90 10.54
N LYS A 66 -15.99 2.96 11.60
CA LYS A 66 -16.40 4.19 12.27
C LYS A 66 -15.68 4.43 13.59
N ASN A 67 -14.66 3.63 13.90
CA ASN A 67 -13.86 3.78 15.11
C ASN A 67 -12.45 4.20 14.72
N PHE A 68 -12.06 5.41 15.12
CA PHE A 68 -10.75 5.97 14.75
C PHE A 68 -9.58 5.10 15.22
N THR A 69 -9.62 4.66 16.49
CA THR A 69 -8.53 3.85 17.06
C THR A 69 -8.38 2.52 16.32
N THR A 70 -9.50 1.86 16.02
CA THR A 70 -9.48 0.60 15.27
C THR A 70 -8.89 0.81 13.86
N ALA A 71 -9.31 1.88 13.17
CA ALA A 71 -8.80 2.20 11.85
C ALA A 71 -7.30 2.53 11.89
N GLN A 72 -6.87 3.30 12.88
CA GLN A 72 -5.46 3.64 13.06
C GLN A 72 -4.60 2.41 13.35
N ASN A 73 -5.11 1.49 14.18
CA ASN A 73 -4.40 0.24 14.48
C ASN A 73 -4.24 -0.63 13.22
N LYS A 74 -5.27 -0.71 12.39
CA LYS A 74 -5.19 -1.44 11.11
C LYS A 74 -4.15 -0.80 10.19
N LEU A 75 -4.11 0.53 10.13
CA LEU A 75 -3.12 1.24 9.32
C LEU A 75 -1.69 0.93 9.78
N LYS A 76 -1.46 0.92 11.09
CA LYS A 76 -0.15 0.56 11.67
C LYS A 76 0.23 -0.89 11.36
N GLU A 77 -0.75 -1.78 11.37
CA GLU A 77 -0.54 -3.19 11.02
C GLU A 77 -0.07 -3.32 9.56
N LEU A 78 -0.68 -2.57 8.64
CA LEU A 78 -0.26 -2.54 7.25
C LEU A 78 1.12 -1.92 7.07
N GLN A 79 1.41 -0.81 7.78
CA GLN A 79 2.74 -0.22 7.74
C GLN A 79 3.82 -1.21 8.20
N SER A 80 3.56 -1.92 9.29
CA SER A 80 4.48 -2.95 9.79
C SER A 80 4.68 -4.07 8.79
N LEU A 81 3.63 -4.51 8.13
CA LEU A 81 3.72 -5.51 7.07
C LEU A 81 4.68 -5.06 5.98
N PHE A 82 4.53 -3.82 5.51
CA PHE A 82 5.37 -3.30 4.42
C PHE A 82 6.83 -3.16 4.87
N GLU A 83 7.06 -2.65 6.07
CA GLU A 83 8.40 -2.48 6.61
C GLU A 83 9.14 -3.80 6.81
N LYS A 84 8.42 -4.87 7.11
CA LYS A 84 9.01 -6.20 7.36
C LYS A 84 9.15 -7.04 6.10
N THR A 85 8.55 -6.62 4.99
CA THR A 85 8.59 -7.41 3.76
C THR A 85 9.94 -7.27 3.09
N GLU A 86 10.62 -8.39 2.91
CA GLU A 86 11.90 -8.48 2.21
C GLU A 86 11.90 -9.70 1.31
N ASN A 87 12.47 -9.55 0.12
CA ASN A 87 12.67 -10.65 -0.83
C ASN A 87 11.38 -11.44 -1.09
N ALA A 88 10.28 -10.72 -1.30
CA ALA A 88 8.98 -11.33 -1.53
C ALA A 88 8.72 -11.56 -3.02
N ASP A 89 8.12 -12.70 -3.35
CA ASP A 89 7.64 -12.97 -4.70
C ASP A 89 6.25 -12.35 -4.86
N MET A 90 6.14 -11.42 -5.79
CA MET A 90 4.85 -10.80 -6.14
C MET A 90 4.54 -11.10 -7.60
N ASN A 91 3.82 -12.18 -7.82
CA ASN A 91 3.41 -12.63 -9.16
C ASN A 91 4.61 -12.83 -10.10
N GLY A 92 5.65 -13.50 -9.60
CA GLY A 92 6.87 -13.78 -10.36
C GLY A 92 7.91 -12.66 -10.35
N GLN A 93 7.61 -11.53 -9.71
CA GLN A 93 8.54 -10.43 -9.53
C GLN A 93 9.16 -10.49 -8.14
N LEU A 94 10.48 -10.47 -8.05
CA LEU A 94 11.16 -10.41 -6.76
C LEU A 94 11.17 -8.98 -6.25
N VAL A 95 10.48 -8.75 -5.15
CA VAL A 95 10.48 -7.47 -4.45
C VAL A 95 11.53 -7.52 -3.34
N TYR A 96 12.53 -6.65 -3.42
CA TYR A 96 13.60 -6.62 -2.42
C TYR A 96 13.12 -6.07 -1.08
N PHE A 97 12.45 -4.93 -1.11
CA PHE A 97 11.91 -4.28 0.09
C PHE A 97 10.93 -3.19 -0.32
N MET A 98 10.18 -2.71 0.67
CA MET A 98 9.26 -1.59 0.51
C MET A 98 9.56 -0.51 1.55
N VAL A 99 9.28 0.74 1.20
CA VAL A 99 9.49 1.89 2.09
C VAL A 99 8.19 2.67 2.20
N ASN A 100 7.74 2.92 3.43
CA ASN A 100 6.65 3.85 3.69
C ASN A 100 7.19 5.27 3.46
N GLU A 101 6.58 6.01 2.53
CA GLU A 101 7.01 7.35 2.19
C GLU A 101 6.30 8.37 3.06
N GLY A 102 7.00 8.90 4.06
CA GLY A 102 6.43 9.86 5.01
C GLY A 102 5.46 9.22 5.99
N GLN A 103 4.72 10.07 6.69
CA GLN A 103 3.69 9.65 7.62
C GLN A 103 2.37 9.43 6.90
N PRO A 104 1.52 8.52 7.38
CA PRO A 104 0.17 8.39 6.85
C PRO A 104 -0.60 9.70 6.96
N THR A 105 -1.41 9.99 5.96
CA THR A 105 -2.28 11.16 5.96
C THR A 105 -3.67 10.77 6.43
N TYR A 106 -4.19 11.47 7.43
CA TYR A 106 -5.58 11.35 7.82
C TYR A 106 -6.43 12.23 6.89
N ASN A 107 -7.30 11.60 6.10
CA ASN A 107 -8.12 12.28 5.10
C ASN A 107 -9.46 12.79 5.65
N GLY A 108 -9.77 12.47 6.91
CA GLY A 108 -11.02 12.83 7.53
C GLY A 108 -11.99 11.65 7.61
N LYS A 109 -13.21 11.93 8.02
CA LYS A 109 -14.31 10.95 7.98
C LYS A 109 -15.36 11.43 7.01
N ASP A 110 -16.04 10.49 6.36
CA ASP A 110 -17.10 10.84 5.44
C ASP A 110 -18.41 11.15 6.19
N ILE A 111 -19.47 11.48 5.43
CA ILE A 111 -20.78 11.80 5.99
C ILE A 111 -21.39 10.64 6.80
N LYS A 112 -20.98 9.42 6.50
CA LYS A 112 -21.43 8.21 7.23
C LYS A 112 -20.61 7.92 8.48
N GLY A 113 -19.55 8.70 8.73
CA GLY A 113 -18.67 8.53 9.89
C GLY A 113 -17.54 7.54 9.69
N VAL A 114 -17.27 7.11 8.48
CA VAL A 114 -16.16 6.19 8.16
C VAL A 114 -14.87 6.97 7.99
N PHE A 115 -13.82 6.55 8.71
CA PHE A 115 -12.53 7.22 8.67
C PHE A 115 -11.69 6.77 7.47
N GLU A 116 -11.00 7.72 6.84
CA GLU A 116 -10.14 7.46 5.68
C GLU A 116 -8.71 7.92 5.95
N PHE A 117 -7.76 7.10 5.50
CA PHE A 117 -6.32 7.38 5.57
C PHE A 117 -5.67 7.11 4.24
N THR A 118 -4.56 7.79 3.98
CA THR A 118 -3.71 7.52 2.82
C THR A 118 -2.30 7.18 3.28
N LEU A 119 -1.75 6.12 2.72
CA LEU A 119 -0.38 5.68 2.94
C LEU A 119 0.32 5.58 1.58
N LYS A 120 1.51 6.15 1.47
CA LYS A 120 2.31 6.09 0.25
C LYS A 120 3.45 5.12 0.45
N ILE A 121 3.69 4.27 -0.55
CA ILE A 121 4.68 3.20 -0.48
C ILE A 121 5.53 3.23 -1.74
N LYS A 122 6.84 3.07 -1.59
CA LYS A 122 7.77 2.78 -2.68
C LYS A 122 8.11 1.30 -2.63
N ILE A 123 8.05 0.64 -3.77
CA ILE A 123 8.33 -0.79 -3.89
C ILE A 123 9.53 -0.97 -4.80
N PHE A 124 10.60 -1.53 -4.26
CA PHE A 124 11.85 -1.78 -4.98
C PHE A 124 11.91 -3.24 -5.39
N TYR A 125 12.04 -3.49 -6.69
CA TYR A 125 11.96 -4.83 -7.22
C TYR A 125 13.06 -5.12 -8.24
N GLU A 126 13.27 -6.41 -8.51
CA GLU A 126 14.28 -6.90 -9.42
C GLU A 126 14.03 -6.41 -10.84
N ARG A 127 15.06 -5.87 -11.44
CA ARG A 127 15.06 -5.48 -12.84
C ARG A 127 15.41 -6.70 -13.69
N LYS A 128 14.51 -7.08 -14.55
CA LYS A 128 14.71 -8.17 -15.49
C LYS A 128 15.06 -7.67 -16.87
#